data_e7667468aa212a828116e2c587ae5ee7
#
_entry.id   e7667468aa212a828116e2c587ae5ee7
#
_cell.length_a   1.000
_cell.length_b   1.000
_cell.length_c   1.000
_cell.angle_alpha   90.00
_cell.angle_beta   90.00
_cell.angle_gamma   90.00
#
_symmetry.space_group_name_H-M   'P 1'
#
loop_
_entity.id
_entity.type
_entity.pdbx_description
1 polymer ?
#
loop_
_entity_poly.entity_id
_entity_poly.type
_entity_poly.pdbx_seq_one_letter_code
_entity_poly.pdbx_strand_id
1 'polypeptide(L)'
;LTHKTPQAKNKAIVSDGAVMPASGIMPTMKPTLSRPAPVEYPASWYAHSAPLLAQFPTLEGDVDSDVCVIGGGYTGLSTAIHLRKRGYDVVLLEAERVGWGASGRNGGHVGTGQRVDQARIEQWVGLDTATALWQLSLEAVDRVCELIDEHDIDCELGVGNLHLAAKPSHARELQAEKAHLETVYGYEGLTYLSPEETSTITSAHGFHGALLDTGCRHLHPLKYALGLARAASKMGVRIYEGTHGQPLPDGRSGTVKTDRGCVRAKQVVLGCNAYLGNIAPRLAGNIMPINNFVIATEPLSAELLSRINRDNVSMSDTLFVINYWKLSADGRLLFGGGENYSSQFPADIKSFVRPHMLKIYPELRDVKIDYGWGGAVGITLNRLPDFGRVGEHLWYAQGFSGHGVPTATMAGCLLAEAIDGDPARFELMTAVPTRRFPGGTLLRWPGLVAGMLFYSLADKLGR
;
A
#
# COMPACT_ATOMS: atom_id res chain seq x y z
N LEU A 1 54.51 -9.32 -43.39
CA LEU A 1 55.82 -9.29 -42.74
C LEU A 1 55.62 -9.78 -41.32
N THR A 2 55.72 -11.04 -41.05
CA THR A 2 56.80 -11.94 -40.65
C THR A 2 57.20 -11.86 -39.16
N HIS A 3 56.92 -13.00 -38.54
CA HIS A 3 57.78 -13.77 -37.63
C HIS A 3 58.00 -13.25 -36.19
N LYS A 4 58.03 -14.00 -35.09
CA LYS A 4 58.32 -15.40 -34.80
C LYS A 4 57.98 -15.71 -33.33
N THR A 5 57.48 -16.89 -33.06
CA THR A 5 57.58 -17.62 -31.80
C THR A 5 59.00 -18.08 -31.52
N PRO A 6 59.36 -18.41 -30.28
CA PRO A 6 59.97 -19.73 -30.07
C PRO A 6 59.44 -20.48 -28.83
N GLN A 7 59.58 -21.81 -29.03
CA GLN A 7 59.28 -22.94 -28.19
C GLN A 7 60.29 -23.19 -27.07
N ALA A 8 59.75 -23.82 -26.01
CA ALA A 8 60.24 -25.01 -25.33
C ALA A 8 61.55 -25.02 -24.51
N LYS A 9 61.43 -25.58 -23.32
CA LYS A 9 62.14 -26.85 -22.96
C LYS A 9 61.65 -27.42 -21.61
N ASN A 10 61.30 -28.71 -21.68
CA ASN A 10 61.11 -29.65 -20.58
C ASN A 10 62.38 -29.86 -19.72
N LYS A 11 62.18 -30.04 -18.42
CA LYS A 11 62.96 -30.99 -17.65
C LYS A 11 62.13 -31.64 -16.56
N ALA A 12 61.97 -32.94 -16.68
CA ALA A 12 61.44 -33.82 -15.65
C ALA A 12 62.53 -34.09 -14.61
N ILE A 13 62.16 -34.19 -13.34
CA ILE A 13 62.91 -34.93 -12.31
C ILE A 13 61.90 -35.75 -11.52
N VAL A 14 62.20 -37.04 -11.44
CA VAL A 14 61.48 -38.13 -10.78
C VAL A 14 62.00 -38.27 -9.35
N SER A 15 61.16 -38.76 -8.46
CA SER A 15 61.29 -39.54 -7.22
C SER A 15 60.93 -38.80 -5.95
N ASP A 16 60.12 -39.25 -5.06
CA ASP A 16 60.06 -40.48 -4.31
C ASP A 16 58.72 -40.61 -3.58
N GLY A 17 58.28 -41.82 -3.37
CA GLY A 17 57.02 -42.17 -2.79
C GLY A 17 56.92 -41.87 -1.29
N ALA A 18 55.73 -41.41 -0.93
CA ALA A 18 55.22 -41.48 0.44
C ALA A 18 53.79 -41.96 0.42
N VAL A 19 53.57 -43.11 1.07
CA VAL A 19 52.28 -43.78 1.27
C VAL A 19 51.32 -42.86 2.06
N MET A 20 50.15 -42.62 1.51
CA MET A 20 49.04 -41.96 2.23
C MET A 20 48.30 -42.99 3.09
N PRO A 21 47.98 -42.70 4.36
CA PRO A 21 47.04 -43.51 5.10
C PRO A 21 45.61 -43.13 4.73
N ALA A 22 44.76 -44.13 4.58
CA ALA A 22 43.35 -44.06 4.25
C ALA A 22 42.49 -43.46 5.40
N SER A 23 41.41 -42.82 4.99
CA SER A 23 40.15 -42.56 5.74
C SER A 23 40.23 -41.69 6.99
N GLY A 24 39.99 -40.40 6.76
CA GLY A 24 39.36 -39.52 7.73
C GLY A 24 38.16 -38.88 7.09
N ILE A 25 36.96 -39.36 7.41
CA ILE A 25 35.70 -38.68 7.08
C ILE A 25 35.73 -37.36 7.83
N MET A 26 35.97 -36.24 7.10
CA MET A 26 35.75 -34.92 7.66
C MET A 26 34.25 -34.76 7.99
N PRO A 27 33.90 -34.30 9.19
CA PRO A 27 32.52 -33.96 9.47
C PRO A 27 32.10 -32.82 8.53
N THR A 28 31.07 -33.06 7.74
CA THR A 28 30.39 -32.03 6.96
C THR A 28 29.92 -30.95 7.92
N MET A 29 30.65 -29.84 7.97
CA MET A 29 30.13 -28.61 8.61
C MET A 29 28.82 -28.27 7.89
N LYS A 30 27.68 -28.49 8.58
CA LYS A 30 26.42 -27.89 8.17
C LYS A 30 26.69 -26.38 8.06
N PRO A 31 26.38 -25.75 6.92
CA PRO A 31 26.52 -24.30 6.83
C PRO A 31 25.65 -23.72 7.96
N THR A 32 26.28 -23.05 8.90
CA THR A 32 25.61 -22.18 9.85
C THR A 32 24.93 -21.12 8.99
N LEU A 33 23.61 -21.26 8.81
CA LEU A 33 22.78 -20.26 8.18
C LEU A 33 23.01 -18.98 9.01
N SER A 34 23.78 -18.04 8.47
CA SER A 34 23.96 -16.73 9.06
C SER A 34 22.57 -16.14 9.23
N ARG A 35 22.25 -15.67 10.43
CA ARG A 35 21.02 -14.93 10.70
C ARG A 35 20.96 -13.80 9.66
N PRO A 36 19.88 -13.69 8.85
CA PRO A 36 19.77 -12.57 7.93
C PRO A 36 19.88 -11.26 8.73
N ALA A 37 20.51 -10.25 8.14
CA ALA A 37 20.59 -8.94 8.75
C ALA A 37 19.17 -8.45 9.07
N PRO A 38 18.97 -7.68 10.16
CA PRO A 38 17.68 -7.11 10.49
C PRO A 38 17.16 -6.31 9.28
N VAL A 39 15.91 -6.57 8.90
CA VAL A 39 15.26 -5.80 7.84
C VAL A 39 14.91 -4.44 8.40
N GLU A 40 15.36 -3.38 7.71
CA GLU A 40 15.11 -2.01 8.12
C GLU A 40 13.94 -1.39 7.33
N TYR A 41 13.25 -0.43 7.95
CA TYR A 41 12.29 0.39 7.22
C TYR A 41 13.03 1.31 6.25
N PRO A 42 12.39 1.67 5.10
CA PRO A 42 13.00 2.65 4.21
C PRO A 42 13.20 4.00 4.92
N ALA A 43 14.25 4.73 4.50
CA ALA A 43 14.57 6.06 5.04
C ALA A 43 13.46 7.06 4.68
N SER A 44 12.39 7.10 5.47
CA SER A 44 11.24 7.98 5.33
C SER A 44 11.05 8.82 6.60
N TRP A 45 10.33 9.93 6.49
CA TRP A 45 9.89 10.67 7.66
C TRP A 45 9.07 9.79 8.61
N TYR A 46 8.23 8.90 8.06
CA TYR A 46 7.42 8.01 8.87
C TYR A 46 8.25 7.03 9.71
N ALA A 47 9.31 6.46 9.13
CA ALA A 47 10.20 5.58 9.89
C ALA A 47 11.03 6.34 10.93
N HIS A 48 11.37 7.62 10.65
CA HIS A 48 12.10 8.48 11.57
C HIS A 48 11.26 8.89 12.79
N SER A 49 9.97 9.21 12.58
CA SER A 49 9.09 9.79 13.61
C SER A 49 8.23 8.77 14.34
N ALA A 50 8.09 7.53 13.83
CA ALA A 50 7.32 6.50 14.47
C ALA A 50 8.07 5.81 15.61
N PRO A 51 7.41 5.47 16.74
CA PRO A 51 7.97 4.62 17.78
C PRO A 51 8.07 3.17 17.28
N LEU A 52 9.17 2.83 16.60
CA LEU A 52 9.36 1.51 16.00
C LEU A 52 9.29 0.39 17.05
N LEU A 53 8.60 -0.68 16.72
CA LEU A 53 8.54 -1.87 17.54
C LEU A 53 9.87 -2.66 17.44
N ALA A 54 10.20 -3.41 18.48
CA ALA A 54 11.20 -4.48 18.36
C ALA A 54 10.76 -5.44 17.24
N GLN A 55 11.73 -6.00 16.52
CA GLN A 55 11.45 -6.95 15.46
C GLN A 55 10.79 -8.21 16.05
N PHE A 56 9.68 -8.64 15.45
CA PHE A 56 9.07 -9.93 15.76
C PHE A 56 10.01 -11.07 15.30
N PRO A 57 9.93 -12.26 15.94
CA PRO A 57 10.80 -13.38 15.58
C PRO A 57 10.54 -13.82 14.13
N THR A 58 11.55 -14.42 13.50
CA THR A 58 11.38 -15.18 12.26
C THR A 58 10.80 -16.55 12.59
N LEU A 59 9.94 -17.09 11.71
CA LEU A 59 9.41 -18.44 11.91
C LEU A 59 10.55 -19.47 11.81
N GLU A 60 10.67 -20.30 12.83
CA GLU A 60 11.55 -21.46 12.88
C GLU A 60 10.76 -22.72 13.25
N GLY A 61 10.85 -23.75 12.39
CA GLY A 61 10.07 -24.99 12.55
C GLY A 61 8.62 -24.89 12.07
N ASP A 62 7.87 -25.94 12.35
CA ASP A 62 6.49 -26.08 11.92
C ASP A 62 5.54 -25.63 13.01
N VAL A 63 4.49 -24.91 12.61
CA VAL A 63 3.43 -24.45 13.52
C VAL A 63 2.05 -24.74 12.92
N ASP A 64 1.09 -25.01 13.81
CA ASP A 64 -0.32 -25.17 13.43
C ASP A 64 -1.11 -23.92 13.83
N SER A 65 -2.16 -23.59 13.05
CA SER A 65 -3.09 -22.50 13.34
C SER A 65 -4.44 -22.73 12.68
N ASP A 66 -5.47 -21.98 13.07
CA ASP A 66 -6.73 -21.97 12.31
C ASP A 66 -6.57 -21.18 11.02
N VAL A 67 -5.91 -20.02 11.09
CA VAL A 67 -5.71 -19.12 9.95
C VAL A 67 -4.26 -18.66 9.87
N CYS A 68 -3.68 -18.78 8.66
CA CYS A 68 -2.40 -18.17 8.31
C CYS A 68 -2.64 -16.93 7.45
N VAL A 69 -2.22 -15.77 7.94
CA VAL A 69 -2.28 -14.49 7.22
C VAL A 69 -0.92 -14.16 6.64
N ILE A 70 -0.82 -13.87 5.34
CA ILE A 70 0.41 -13.50 4.65
C ILE A 70 0.35 -12.02 4.29
N GLY A 71 1.26 -11.24 4.88
CA GLY A 71 1.37 -9.79 4.75
C GLY A 71 0.97 -9.03 6.00
N GLY A 72 1.92 -8.31 6.60
CA GLY A 72 1.77 -7.49 7.81
C GLY A 72 1.38 -6.03 7.53
N GLY A 73 0.60 -5.79 6.46
CA GLY A 73 -0.02 -4.50 6.17
C GLY A 73 -1.41 -4.35 6.82
N TYR A 74 -2.14 -3.29 6.49
CA TYR A 74 -3.48 -3.02 7.06
C TYR A 74 -4.44 -4.18 6.89
N THR A 75 -4.53 -4.77 5.68
CA THR A 75 -5.41 -5.93 5.42
C THR A 75 -5.08 -7.08 6.35
N GLY A 76 -3.82 -7.50 6.41
CA GLY A 76 -3.44 -8.65 7.23
C GLY A 76 -3.58 -8.41 8.72
N LEU A 77 -3.15 -7.25 9.22
CA LEU A 77 -3.27 -6.89 10.64
C LEU A 77 -4.73 -6.78 11.07
N SER A 78 -5.57 -6.12 10.28
CA SER A 78 -7.01 -6.03 10.52
C SER A 78 -7.67 -7.42 10.48
N THR A 79 -7.34 -8.26 9.48
CA THR A 79 -7.84 -9.66 9.44
C THR A 79 -7.47 -10.41 10.73
N ALA A 80 -6.21 -10.33 11.15
CA ALA A 80 -5.73 -11.04 12.32
C ALA A 80 -6.44 -10.58 13.61
N ILE A 81 -6.64 -9.27 13.78
CA ILE A 81 -7.37 -8.70 14.91
C ILE A 81 -8.82 -9.21 14.93
N HIS A 82 -9.54 -9.11 13.80
CA HIS A 82 -10.95 -9.48 13.73
C HIS A 82 -11.18 -10.99 13.88
N LEU A 83 -10.25 -11.83 13.40
CA LEU A 83 -10.26 -13.27 13.63
C LEU A 83 -10.00 -13.61 15.10
N ARG A 84 -9.05 -12.93 15.74
CA ARG A 84 -8.80 -13.13 17.19
C ARG A 84 -10.01 -12.75 18.04
N LYS A 85 -10.73 -11.68 17.70
CA LYS A 85 -12.00 -11.30 18.35
C LYS A 85 -13.05 -12.42 18.27
N ARG A 86 -12.98 -13.26 17.22
CA ARG A 86 -13.86 -14.43 16.99
C ARG A 86 -13.30 -15.74 17.54
N GLY A 87 -12.17 -15.71 18.24
CA GLY A 87 -11.58 -16.88 18.91
C GLY A 87 -10.65 -17.74 18.06
N TYR A 88 -10.39 -17.38 16.82
CA TYR A 88 -9.47 -18.12 15.92
C TYR A 88 -8.02 -18.03 16.41
N ASP A 89 -7.26 -19.10 16.27
CA ASP A 89 -5.81 -19.09 16.43
C ASP A 89 -5.17 -18.63 15.12
N VAL A 90 -4.39 -17.51 15.18
CA VAL A 90 -3.90 -16.81 14.01
C VAL A 90 -2.37 -16.70 14.01
N VAL A 91 -1.76 -17.08 12.90
CA VAL A 91 -0.37 -16.82 12.55
C VAL A 91 -0.32 -15.78 11.45
N LEU A 92 0.50 -14.74 11.61
CA LEU A 92 0.77 -13.73 10.59
C LEU A 92 2.23 -13.80 10.17
N LEU A 93 2.46 -13.95 8.85
CA LEU A 93 3.78 -13.97 8.23
C LEU A 93 4.00 -12.66 7.48
N GLU A 94 5.11 -11.98 7.75
CA GLU A 94 5.56 -10.79 7.05
C GLU A 94 6.98 -11.01 6.51
N ALA A 95 7.16 -10.73 5.23
CA ALA A 95 8.43 -10.94 4.57
C ALA A 95 9.53 -10.01 5.09
N GLU A 96 9.17 -8.79 5.41
CA GLU A 96 10.04 -7.71 5.87
C GLU A 96 9.71 -7.35 7.34
N ARG A 97 9.18 -6.16 7.57
CA ARG A 97 8.68 -5.67 8.85
C ARG A 97 7.19 -5.33 8.73
N VAL A 98 6.42 -5.43 9.82
CA VAL A 98 5.01 -5.01 9.81
C VAL A 98 4.89 -3.55 9.33
N GLY A 99 3.99 -3.29 8.39
CA GLY A 99 3.83 -1.97 7.79
C GLY A 99 4.96 -1.54 6.83
N TRP A 100 5.92 -2.39 6.51
CA TRP A 100 7.03 -2.04 5.60
C TRP A 100 6.57 -1.71 4.18
N GLY A 101 5.52 -2.36 3.68
CA GLY A 101 4.94 -2.14 2.37
C GLY A 101 4.21 -0.80 2.24
N ALA A 102 3.20 -0.74 1.38
CA ALA A 102 2.40 0.46 1.12
C ALA A 102 1.73 1.03 2.39
N SER A 103 1.42 0.19 3.38
CA SER A 103 0.76 0.59 4.62
C SER A 103 1.58 1.57 5.47
N GLY A 104 2.90 1.52 5.42
CA GLY A 104 3.75 2.48 6.14
C GLY A 104 4.36 3.58 5.27
N ARG A 105 3.95 3.72 4.01
CA ARG A 105 4.57 4.65 3.04
C ARG A 105 3.61 5.60 2.35
N ASN A 106 2.29 5.42 2.54
CA ASN A 106 1.23 6.16 1.86
C ASN A 106 1.06 7.58 2.42
N GLY A 107 0.15 8.38 1.82
CA GLY A 107 -0.13 9.76 2.23
C GLY A 107 -0.90 9.89 3.53
N GLY A 108 -1.42 8.81 4.10
CA GLY A 108 -2.20 8.82 5.33
C GLY A 108 -3.64 9.30 5.17
N HIS A 109 -4.15 9.43 3.96
CA HIS A 109 -5.54 9.83 3.70
C HIS A 109 -6.50 8.67 4.00
N VAL A 110 -7.57 8.96 4.72
CA VAL A 110 -8.67 8.05 5.07
C VAL A 110 -9.95 8.65 4.48
N GLY A 111 -10.17 8.38 3.19
CA GLY A 111 -11.26 8.98 2.42
C GLY A 111 -12.55 8.19 2.50
N THR A 112 -13.67 8.90 2.39
CA THR A 112 -15.00 8.33 2.15
C THR A 112 -15.12 7.84 0.71
N GLY A 113 -16.17 7.09 0.39
CA GLY A 113 -16.44 6.58 -0.95
C GLY A 113 -15.44 5.52 -1.42
N GLN A 114 -15.47 5.25 -2.71
CA GLN A 114 -14.55 4.35 -3.39
C GLN A 114 -13.56 5.17 -4.26
N ARG A 115 -12.57 4.50 -4.88
CA ARG A 115 -11.62 5.18 -5.79
C ARG A 115 -12.26 5.61 -7.12
N VAL A 116 -13.49 5.24 -7.37
CA VAL A 116 -14.27 5.51 -8.58
C VAL A 116 -15.52 6.29 -8.20
N ASP A 117 -15.91 7.24 -9.03
CA ASP A 117 -17.11 8.05 -8.84
C ASP A 117 -18.34 7.17 -8.63
N GLN A 118 -19.17 7.54 -7.68
CA GLN A 118 -20.31 6.75 -7.25
C GLN A 118 -21.32 6.53 -8.40
N ALA A 119 -21.57 7.56 -9.21
CA ALA A 119 -22.44 7.45 -10.38
C ALA A 119 -21.94 6.41 -11.41
N ARG A 120 -20.64 6.19 -11.50
CA ARG A 120 -20.09 5.15 -12.36
C ARG A 120 -20.25 3.75 -11.76
N ILE A 121 -20.18 3.62 -10.45
CA ILE A 121 -20.46 2.36 -9.75
C ILE A 121 -21.92 1.98 -9.97
N GLU A 122 -22.85 2.92 -9.87
CA GLU A 122 -24.28 2.70 -10.17
C GLU A 122 -24.51 2.14 -11.58
N GLN A 123 -23.79 2.65 -12.58
CA GLN A 123 -23.86 2.14 -13.96
C GLN A 123 -23.40 0.69 -14.08
N TRP A 124 -22.47 0.25 -13.20
CA TRP A 124 -21.93 -1.11 -13.27
C TRP A 124 -22.77 -2.14 -12.52
N VAL A 125 -23.36 -1.75 -11.39
CA VAL A 125 -23.98 -2.71 -10.46
C VAL A 125 -25.42 -2.35 -10.07
N GLY A 126 -25.98 -1.25 -10.56
CA GLY A 126 -27.29 -0.73 -10.17
C GLY A 126 -27.27 0.02 -8.84
N LEU A 127 -28.33 0.79 -8.60
CA LEU A 127 -28.42 1.71 -7.47
C LEU A 127 -28.36 1.00 -6.10
N ASP A 128 -29.09 -0.10 -5.93
CA ASP A 128 -29.16 -0.81 -4.65
C ASP A 128 -27.79 -1.34 -4.22
N THR A 129 -27.07 -2.00 -5.13
CA THR A 129 -25.71 -2.50 -4.87
C THR A 129 -24.72 -1.35 -4.67
N ALA A 130 -24.85 -0.29 -5.46
CA ALA A 130 -24.01 0.91 -5.33
C ALA A 130 -24.23 1.60 -3.98
N THR A 131 -25.49 1.66 -3.50
CA THR A 131 -25.81 2.19 -2.17
C THR A 131 -25.19 1.36 -1.07
N ALA A 132 -25.28 0.04 -1.16
CA ALA A 132 -24.62 -0.84 -0.18
C ALA A 132 -23.08 -0.68 -0.17
N LEU A 133 -22.46 -0.53 -1.35
CA LEU A 133 -21.01 -0.25 -1.48
C LEU A 133 -20.64 1.12 -0.93
N TRP A 134 -21.50 2.13 -1.09
CA TRP A 134 -21.32 3.45 -0.50
C TRP A 134 -21.32 3.38 1.03
N GLN A 135 -22.35 2.75 1.62
CA GLN A 135 -22.44 2.58 3.08
C GLN A 135 -21.22 1.84 3.63
N LEU A 136 -20.79 0.77 2.95
CA LEU A 136 -19.59 0.02 3.33
C LEU A 136 -18.33 0.89 3.28
N SER A 137 -18.26 1.88 2.39
CA SER A 137 -17.14 2.79 2.31
C SER A 137 -17.10 3.81 3.46
N LEU A 138 -18.26 4.26 3.94
CA LEU A 138 -18.36 5.10 5.14
C LEU A 138 -17.96 4.29 6.39
N GLU A 139 -18.50 3.10 6.54
CA GLU A 139 -18.09 2.17 7.61
C GLU A 139 -16.59 1.85 7.58
N ALA A 140 -15.95 1.90 6.43
CA ALA A 140 -14.51 1.68 6.33
C ALA A 140 -13.70 2.78 7.02
N VAL A 141 -14.17 4.03 6.96
CA VAL A 141 -13.59 5.15 7.72
C VAL A 141 -13.85 4.98 9.20
N ASP A 142 -15.08 4.63 9.57
CA ASP A 142 -15.44 4.39 10.98
C ASP A 142 -14.62 3.24 11.57
N ARG A 143 -14.38 2.16 10.80
CA ARG A 143 -13.57 1.02 11.24
C ARG A 143 -12.12 1.41 11.54
N VAL A 144 -11.55 2.35 10.79
CA VAL A 144 -10.22 2.90 11.10
C VAL A 144 -10.26 3.63 12.46
N CYS A 145 -11.26 4.49 12.67
CA CYS A 145 -11.43 5.24 13.92
C CYS A 145 -11.67 4.31 15.11
N GLU A 146 -12.55 3.34 14.98
CA GLU A 146 -12.85 2.35 16.03
C GLU A 146 -11.61 1.56 16.45
N LEU A 147 -10.77 1.10 15.50
CA LEU A 147 -9.53 0.40 15.84
C LEU A 147 -8.51 1.31 16.51
N ILE A 148 -8.48 2.59 16.14
CA ILE A 148 -7.63 3.60 16.79
C ILE A 148 -8.07 3.78 18.24
N ASP A 149 -9.35 3.98 18.48
CA ASP A 149 -9.92 4.23 19.80
C ASP A 149 -9.84 2.97 20.69
N GLU A 150 -10.23 1.80 20.18
CA GLU A 150 -10.24 0.53 20.91
C GLU A 150 -8.85 0.11 21.39
N HIS A 151 -7.83 0.41 20.60
CA HIS A 151 -6.46 -0.04 20.89
C HIS A 151 -5.52 1.10 21.30
N ASP A 152 -6.05 2.29 21.54
CA ASP A 152 -5.31 3.48 21.98
C ASP A 152 -4.09 3.74 21.06
N ILE A 153 -4.37 3.88 19.75
CA ILE A 153 -3.32 4.05 18.74
C ILE A 153 -3.04 5.54 18.51
N ASP A 154 -1.94 6.05 19.05
CA ASP A 154 -1.45 7.39 18.76
C ASP A 154 -0.86 7.44 17.33
N CYS A 155 -1.70 7.83 16.36
CA CYS A 155 -1.32 7.94 14.95
C CYS A 155 -1.62 9.30 14.33
N GLU A 156 -1.71 10.37 15.11
CA GLU A 156 -1.92 11.74 14.62
C GLU A 156 -3.21 11.86 13.79
N LEU A 157 -4.31 11.30 14.30
CA LEU A 157 -5.59 11.32 13.58
C LEU A 157 -6.12 12.75 13.44
N GLY A 158 -6.30 13.19 12.20
CA GLY A 158 -6.90 14.49 11.84
C GLY A 158 -8.18 14.32 11.05
N VAL A 159 -8.96 15.40 10.92
CA VAL A 159 -10.28 15.43 10.29
C VAL A 159 -10.25 16.24 9.01
N GLY A 160 -10.95 15.75 8.00
CA GLY A 160 -11.24 16.48 6.76
C GLY A 160 -10.26 16.20 5.62
N ASN A 161 -10.81 16.29 4.41
CA ASN A 161 -10.08 16.31 3.15
C ASN A 161 -10.60 17.43 2.27
N LEU A 162 -9.66 18.18 1.68
CA LEU A 162 -9.95 19.22 0.68
C LEU A 162 -9.56 18.70 -0.70
N HIS A 163 -10.54 18.42 -1.56
CA HIS A 163 -10.32 17.96 -2.93
C HIS A 163 -10.39 19.13 -3.89
N LEU A 164 -9.24 19.52 -4.49
CA LEU A 164 -9.07 20.77 -5.22
C LEU A 164 -9.24 20.56 -6.72
N ALA A 165 -10.08 21.37 -7.33
CA ALA A 165 -10.39 21.34 -8.75
C ALA A 165 -9.24 21.91 -9.60
N ALA A 166 -8.48 21.08 -10.29
CA ALA A 166 -7.35 21.49 -11.12
C ALA A 166 -7.74 22.16 -12.45
N LYS A 167 -9.01 22.09 -12.85
CA LYS A 167 -9.56 22.70 -14.08
C LYS A 167 -10.95 23.26 -13.79
N PRO A 168 -11.45 24.25 -14.58
CA PRO A 168 -12.84 24.74 -14.43
C PRO A 168 -13.91 23.67 -14.66
N SER A 169 -13.65 22.65 -15.51
CA SER A 169 -14.53 21.50 -15.69
C SER A 169 -14.64 20.66 -14.43
N HIS A 170 -13.50 20.41 -13.77
CA HIS A 170 -13.46 19.64 -12.53
C HIS A 170 -14.20 20.33 -11.38
N ALA A 171 -14.22 21.67 -11.33
CA ALA A 171 -15.01 22.40 -10.36
C ALA A 171 -16.52 22.13 -10.53
N ARG A 172 -17.00 22.05 -11.78
CA ARG A 172 -18.40 21.68 -12.06
C ARG A 172 -18.69 20.20 -11.74
N GLU A 173 -17.73 19.31 -12.00
CA GLU A 173 -17.83 17.90 -11.65
C GLU A 173 -17.95 17.71 -10.14
N LEU A 174 -17.12 18.40 -9.34
CA LEU A 174 -17.20 18.36 -7.87
C LEU A 174 -18.54 18.88 -7.33
N GLN A 175 -19.11 19.94 -7.94
CA GLN A 175 -20.45 20.43 -7.57
C GLN A 175 -21.53 19.40 -7.91
N ALA A 176 -21.45 18.77 -9.08
CA ALA A 176 -22.39 17.74 -9.49
C ALA A 176 -22.28 16.49 -8.59
N GLU A 177 -21.07 16.07 -8.24
CA GLU A 177 -20.82 14.99 -7.32
C GLU A 177 -21.42 15.26 -5.93
N LYS A 178 -21.18 16.47 -5.38
CA LYS A 178 -21.81 16.89 -4.12
C LYS A 178 -23.34 16.76 -4.19
N ALA A 179 -23.96 17.38 -5.19
CA ALA A 179 -25.41 17.36 -5.35
C ALA A 179 -25.97 15.93 -5.49
N HIS A 180 -25.25 15.07 -6.21
CA HIS A 180 -25.60 13.66 -6.38
C HIS A 180 -25.55 12.89 -5.06
N LEU A 181 -24.44 12.99 -4.32
CA LEU A 181 -24.26 12.31 -3.05
C LEU A 181 -25.23 12.78 -1.97
N GLU A 182 -25.56 14.07 -1.93
CA GLU A 182 -26.59 14.60 -1.03
C GLU A 182 -28.00 14.09 -1.40
N THR A 183 -28.36 14.14 -2.69
CA THR A 183 -29.73 13.85 -3.12
C THR A 183 -30.02 12.35 -3.12
N VAL A 184 -29.05 11.51 -3.56
CA VAL A 184 -29.27 10.08 -3.77
C VAL A 184 -28.85 9.25 -2.53
N TYR A 185 -27.78 9.66 -1.86
CA TYR A 185 -27.20 8.92 -0.74
C TYR A 185 -27.42 9.56 0.63
N GLY A 186 -27.98 10.80 0.68
CA GLY A 186 -28.18 11.52 1.92
C GLY A 186 -26.88 11.92 2.62
N TYR A 187 -25.78 12.05 1.88
CA TYR A 187 -24.49 12.37 2.47
C TYR A 187 -24.28 13.86 2.61
N GLU A 188 -24.31 14.36 3.84
CA GLU A 188 -24.24 15.79 4.19
C GLU A 188 -22.82 16.28 4.55
N GLY A 189 -21.79 15.40 4.48
CA GLY A 189 -20.42 15.73 4.87
C GLY A 189 -19.66 16.66 3.91
N LEU A 190 -20.28 17.05 2.77
CA LEU A 190 -19.63 17.77 1.68
C LEU A 190 -19.99 19.26 1.65
N THR A 191 -18.96 20.10 1.56
CA THR A 191 -19.12 21.55 1.32
C THR A 191 -18.30 21.96 0.11
N TYR A 192 -18.96 22.51 -0.93
CA TYR A 192 -18.22 23.10 -2.06
C TYR A 192 -17.76 24.50 -1.67
N LEU A 193 -16.50 24.80 -1.94
CA LEU A 193 -15.85 26.08 -1.70
C LEU A 193 -15.48 26.73 -3.03
N SER A 194 -15.87 28.01 -3.22
CA SER A 194 -15.42 28.83 -4.33
C SER A 194 -13.88 29.00 -4.31
N PRO A 195 -13.26 29.50 -5.39
CA PRO A 195 -11.82 29.83 -5.38
C PRO A 195 -11.44 30.79 -4.24
N GLU A 196 -12.28 31.79 -3.96
CA GLU A 196 -12.09 32.79 -2.90
C GLU A 196 -12.13 32.13 -1.52
N GLU A 197 -13.15 31.30 -1.25
CA GLU A 197 -13.27 30.56 0.01
C GLU A 197 -12.13 29.56 0.17
N THR A 198 -11.75 28.84 -0.89
CA THR A 198 -10.60 27.91 -0.90
C THR A 198 -9.31 28.63 -0.51
N SER A 199 -9.11 29.87 -1.00
CA SER A 199 -7.92 30.67 -0.69
C SER A 199 -7.81 31.09 0.78
N THR A 200 -8.90 31.01 1.55
CA THR A 200 -8.87 31.24 3.00
C THR A 200 -8.32 30.07 3.79
N ILE A 201 -8.30 28.86 3.21
CA ILE A 201 -7.81 27.62 3.84
C ILE A 201 -6.38 27.31 3.41
N THR A 202 -6.06 27.54 2.12
CA THR A 202 -4.77 27.18 1.54
C THR A 202 -4.31 28.18 0.50
N SER A 203 -2.99 28.47 0.47
CA SER A 203 -2.34 29.24 -0.58
C SER A 203 -2.03 28.44 -1.85
N ALA A 204 -2.61 27.26 -2.02
CA ALA A 204 -2.38 26.41 -3.19
C ALA A 204 -2.79 27.12 -4.49
N HIS A 205 -1.87 27.20 -5.45
CA HIS A 205 -2.07 27.87 -6.72
C HIS A 205 -2.66 26.97 -7.81
N GLY A 206 -3.44 27.58 -8.72
CA GLY A 206 -3.89 26.93 -9.96
C GLY A 206 -5.16 26.07 -9.79
N PHE A 207 -5.97 26.33 -8.77
CA PHE A 207 -7.21 25.63 -8.52
C PHE A 207 -8.45 26.53 -8.70
N HIS A 208 -9.56 25.90 -9.04
CA HIS A 208 -10.80 26.56 -9.45
C HIS A 208 -11.95 26.31 -8.45
N GLY A 209 -11.64 26.13 -7.19
CA GLY A 209 -12.52 25.75 -6.10
C GLY A 209 -12.17 24.38 -5.55
N ALA A 210 -12.88 23.94 -4.52
CA ALA A 210 -12.60 22.68 -3.83
C ALA A 210 -13.87 22.08 -3.25
N LEU A 211 -13.83 20.79 -2.96
CA LEU A 211 -14.81 20.06 -2.18
C LEU A 211 -14.19 19.68 -0.84
N LEU A 212 -14.70 20.24 0.25
CA LEU A 212 -14.32 19.86 1.61
C LEU A 212 -15.22 18.71 2.06
N ASP A 213 -14.61 17.58 2.44
CA ASP A 213 -15.28 16.43 3.03
C ASP A 213 -14.88 16.28 4.52
N THR A 214 -15.83 16.55 5.41
CA THR A 214 -15.64 16.44 6.86
C THR A 214 -15.78 15.00 7.39
N GLY A 215 -16.31 14.08 6.59
CA GLY A 215 -16.33 12.64 6.86
C GLY A 215 -14.97 11.98 6.73
N CYS A 216 -14.08 12.55 5.92
CA CYS A 216 -12.72 12.07 5.76
C CYS A 216 -11.86 12.25 7.01
N ARG A 217 -10.80 11.43 7.10
CA ARG A 217 -9.75 11.54 8.12
C ARG A 217 -8.37 11.50 7.46
N HIS A 218 -7.35 11.82 8.23
CA HIS A 218 -5.95 11.57 7.86
C HIS A 218 -5.13 11.18 9.08
N LEU A 219 -4.04 10.46 8.86
CA LEU A 219 -3.25 9.91 9.96
C LEU A 219 -1.78 9.73 9.56
N HIS A 220 -0.96 9.35 10.55
CA HIS A 220 0.42 8.89 10.31
C HIS A 220 0.40 7.39 10.00
N PRO A 221 0.61 6.98 8.74
CA PRO A 221 0.32 5.61 8.28
C PRO A 221 1.15 4.53 8.97
N LEU A 222 2.45 4.78 9.23
CA LEU A 222 3.28 3.79 9.89
C LEU A 222 2.93 3.65 11.37
N LYS A 223 2.62 4.75 12.09
CA LYS A 223 2.14 4.68 13.48
C LYS A 223 0.86 3.85 13.58
N TYR A 224 -0.07 4.03 12.65
CA TYR A 224 -1.29 3.23 12.58
C TYR A 224 -0.98 1.73 12.36
N ALA A 225 -0.13 1.38 11.40
CA ALA A 225 0.26 -0.02 11.16
C ALA A 225 0.94 -0.66 12.38
N LEU A 226 1.85 0.06 13.03
CA LEU A 226 2.54 -0.42 14.24
C LEU A 226 1.58 -0.54 15.43
N GLY A 227 0.62 0.36 15.54
CA GLY A 227 -0.46 0.28 16.53
C GLY A 227 -1.30 -0.99 16.36
N LEU A 228 -1.74 -1.26 15.14
CA LEU A 228 -2.47 -2.50 14.81
C LEU A 228 -1.62 -3.75 15.10
N ALA A 229 -0.33 -3.75 14.77
CA ALA A 229 0.55 -4.88 15.08
C ALA A 229 0.71 -5.11 16.56
N ARG A 230 0.82 -4.04 17.35
CA ARG A 230 0.85 -4.10 18.83
C ARG A 230 -0.46 -4.68 19.38
N ALA A 231 -1.59 -4.22 18.85
CA ALA A 231 -2.92 -4.73 19.23
C ALA A 231 -3.05 -6.21 18.92
N ALA A 232 -2.75 -6.62 17.67
CA ALA A 232 -2.78 -8.03 17.25
C ALA A 232 -1.91 -8.92 18.15
N SER A 233 -0.67 -8.50 18.43
CA SER A 233 0.26 -9.23 19.28
C SER A 233 -0.28 -9.35 20.74
N LYS A 234 -0.82 -8.27 21.31
CA LYS A 234 -1.45 -8.28 22.65
C LYS A 234 -2.65 -9.24 22.71
N MET A 235 -3.39 -9.40 21.62
CA MET A 235 -4.50 -10.33 21.50
C MET A 235 -4.07 -11.77 21.24
N GLY A 236 -2.75 -12.05 21.16
CA GLY A 236 -2.21 -13.38 20.97
C GLY A 236 -2.04 -13.82 19.51
N VAL A 237 -2.04 -12.89 18.54
CA VAL A 237 -1.60 -13.22 17.18
C VAL A 237 -0.11 -13.51 17.21
N ARG A 238 0.30 -14.64 16.64
CA ARG A 238 1.71 -15.01 16.48
C ARG A 238 2.24 -14.36 15.20
N ILE A 239 2.98 -13.26 15.35
CA ILE A 239 3.55 -12.48 14.23
C ILE A 239 4.98 -12.94 13.99
N TYR A 240 5.34 -13.21 12.72
CA TYR A 240 6.68 -13.57 12.30
C TYR A 240 7.14 -12.64 11.19
N GLU A 241 8.21 -11.86 11.44
CA GLU A 241 8.87 -10.98 10.48
C GLU A 241 10.08 -11.67 9.82
N GLY A 242 10.56 -11.15 8.69
CA GLY A 242 11.64 -11.78 7.93
C GLY A 242 11.27 -13.20 7.47
N THR A 243 9.98 -13.45 7.22
CA THR A 243 9.43 -14.77 6.91
C THR A 243 8.67 -14.74 5.59
N HIS A 244 9.31 -15.26 4.54
CA HIS A 244 8.74 -15.32 3.21
C HIS A 244 7.89 -16.57 2.99
N GLY A 245 6.62 -16.40 2.64
CA GLY A 245 5.77 -17.49 2.17
C GLY A 245 6.19 -17.96 0.78
N GLN A 246 6.29 -19.28 0.58
CA GLN A 246 6.55 -19.87 -0.73
C GLN A 246 5.28 -19.89 -1.59
N PRO A 247 5.40 -20.06 -2.93
CA PRO A 247 4.27 -20.04 -3.84
C PRO A 247 3.14 -21.01 -3.48
N LEU A 248 1.90 -20.51 -3.58
CA LEU A 248 0.63 -21.24 -3.35
C LEU A 248 -0.16 -21.32 -4.68
N PRO A 249 0.28 -22.13 -5.66
CA PRO A 249 -0.23 -22.03 -7.03
C PRO A 249 -1.73 -22.37 -7.17
N ASP A 250 -2.24 -23.27 -6.35
CA ASP A 250 -3.57 -23.86 -6.54
C ASP A 250 -4.59 -23.49 -5.45
N GLY A 251 -4.17 -22.84 -4.36
CA GLY A 251 -5.06 -22.55 -3.22
C GLY A 251 -5.69 -23.78 -2.56
N ARG A 252 -5.16 -24.98 -2.87
CA ARG A 252 -5.73 -26.26 -2.43
C ARG A 252 -5.17 -26.75 -1.10
N SER A 253 -4.11 -26.15 -0.63
CA SER A 253 -3.44 -26.54 0.61
C SER A 253 -3.49 -25.40 1.62
N GLY A 254 -3.94 -25.69 2.83
CA GLY A 254 -3.81 -24.81 3.99
C GLY A 254 -2.38 -24.73 4.52
N THR A 255 -1.39 -25.36 3.86
CA THR A 255 0.01 -25.32 4.30
C THR A 255 0.79 -24.25 3.58
N VAL A 256 1.32 -23.30 4.33
CA VAL A 256 2.23 -22.26 3.86
C VAL A 256 3.65 -22.65 4.21
N LYS A 257 4.47 -22.97 3.21
CA LYS A 257 5.88 -23.24 3.39
C LYS A 257 6.69 -21.93 3.44
N THR A 258 7.76 -21.95 4.23
CA THR A 258 8.75 -20.88 4.33
C THR A 258 10.15 -21.45 4.19
N ASP A 259 11.18 -20.61 4.27
CA ASP A 259 12.57 -21.09 4.17
C ASP A 259 13.03 -21.88 5.40
N ARG A 260 12.35 -21.72 6.56
CA ARG A 260 12.77 -22.30 7.85
C ARG A 260 11.72 -23.14 8.55
N GLY A 261 10.57 -23.38 7.92
CA GLY A 261 9.46 -24.16 8.48
C GLY A 261 8.20 -24.04 7.66
N CYS A 262 7.08 -24.42 8.24
CA CYS A 262 5.78 -24.26 7.61
C CYS A 262 4.69 -23.89 8.61
N VAL A 263 3.63 -23.25 8.11
CA VAL A 263 2.38 -23.05 8.84
C VAL A 263 1.33 -23.97 8.26
N ARG A 264 0.77 -24.87 9.06
CA ARG A 264 -0.41 -25.67 8.70
C ARG A 264 -1.64 -24.97 9.23
N ALA A 265 -2.50 -24.47 8.32
CA ALA A 265 -3.69 -23.72 8.66
C ALA A 265 -4.93 -24.28 7.94
N LYS A 266 -6.12 -24.10 8.51
CA LYS A 266 -7.40 -24.44 7.85
C LYS A 266 -7.71 -23.44 6.75
N GLN A 267 -7.36 -22.16 6.95
CA GLN A 267 -7.57 -21.07 6.01
C GLN A 267 -6.29 -20.24 5.85
N VAL A 268 -6.07 -19.69 4.66
CA VAL A 268 -4.96 -18.79 4.34
C VAL A 268 -5.52 -17.50 3.79
N VAL A 269 -4.99 -16.37 4.25
CA VAL A 269 -5.36 -15.04 3.78
C VAL A 269 -4.16 -14.35 3.14
N LEU A 270 -4.32 -13.83 1.92
CA LEU A 270 -3.32 -13.00 1.24
C LEU A 270 -3.66 -11.52 1.40
N GLY A 271 -2.86 -10.81 2.21
CA GLY A 271 -2.91 -9.36 2.42
C GLY A 271 -1.71 -8.63 1.80
N CYS A 272 -1.12 -9.16 0.72
CA CYS A 272 0.15 -8.68 0.17
C CYS A 272 0.01 -7.51 -0.81
N ASN A 273 -1.16 -7.28 -1.39
CA ASN A 273 -1.43 -6.24 -2.39
C ASN A 273 -0.34 -6.19 -3.49
N ALA A 274 0.26 -5.01 -3.75
CA ALA A 274 1.29 -4.82 -4.79
C ALA A 274 2.54 -5.70 -4.60
N TYR A 275 2.77 -6.21 -3.40
CA TYR A 275 3.92 -7.05 -3.04
C TYR A 275 3.63 -8.55 -3.11
N LEU A 276 2.52 -8.96 -3.73
CA LEU A 276 2.12 -10.37 -3.85
C LEU A 276 3.19 -11.24 -4.55
N GLY A 277 3.93 -10.68 -5.49
CA GLY A 277 5.02 -11.39 -6.18
C GLY A 277 4.56 -12.71 -6.81
N ASN A 278 5.30 -13.77 -6.53
CA ASN A 278 5.05 -15.11 -7.05
C ASN A 278 4.25 -16.01 -6.09
N ILE A 279 3.77 -15.48 -4.95
CA ILE A 279 3.00 -16.28 -3.98
C ILE A 279 1.74 -16.83 -4.65
N ALA A 280 1.00 -16.00 -5.39
CA ALA A 280 -0.17 -16.40 -6.14
C ALA A 280 -0.15 -15.80 -7.57
N PRO A 281 0.57 -16.43 -8.54
CA PRO A 281 0.81 -15.86 -9.86
C PRO A 281 -0.47 -15.55 -10.65
N ARG A 282 -1.55 -16.32 -10.42
CA ARG A 282 -2.85 -16.07 -11.05
C ARG A 282 -3.45 -14.74 -10.60
N LEU A 283 -3.37 -14.43 -9.31
CA LEU A 283 -3.90 -13.20 -8.72
C LEU A 283 -3.02 -11.99 -9.03
N ALA A 284 -1.70 -12.19 -9.13
CA ALA A 284 -0.75 -11.13 -9.47
C ALA A 284 -1.04 -10.48 -10.85
N GLY A 285 -1.72 -11.18 -11.74
CA GLY A 285 -2.15 -10.64 -13.05
C GLY A 285 -3.33 -9.66 -12.98
N ASN A 286 -4.04 -9.57 -11.85
CA ASN A 286 -5.19 -8.68 -11.68
C ASN A 286 -4.78 -7.28 -11.23
N ILE A 287 -3.54 -7.10 -10.78
CA ILE A 287 -3.02 -5.83 -10.28
C ILE A 287 -1.78 -5.38 -11.04
N MET A 288 -1.67 -4.05 -11.18
CA MET A 288 -0.48 -3.36 -11.68
C MET A 288 0.20 -2.67 -10.50
N PRO A 289 1.42 -3.07 -10.11
CA PRO A 289 2.22 -2.29 -9.18
C PRO A 289 2.70 -1.01 -9.86
N ILE A 290 2.36 0.16 -9.30
CA ILE A 290 2.83 1.47 -9.79
C ILE A 290 3.59 2.14 -8.66
N ASN A 291 4.77 2.66 -8.99
CA ASN A 291 5.59 3.38 -8.02
C ASN A 291 5.04 4.80 -7.84
N ASN A 292 4.82 5.16 -6.60
CA ASN A 292 4.40 6.49 -6.17
C ASN A 292 5.37 7.02 -5.10
N PHE A 293 5.52 8.34 -5.02
CA PHE A 293 6.57 8.97 -4.24
C PHE A 293 6.03 10.08 -3.35
N VAL A 294 6.66 10.24 -2.17
CA VAL A 294 6.34 11.27 -1.19
C VAL A 294 7.63 11.96 -0.76
N ILE A 295 7.58 13.27 -0.59
CA ILE A 295 8.64 14.05 0.03
C ILE A 295 8.15 14.70 1.32
N ALA A 296 9.07 14.98 2.24
CA ALA A 296 8.81 15.78 3.43
C ALA A 296 9.78 16.96 3.47
N THR A 297 9.24 18.15 3.66
CA THR A 297 10.05 19.36 3.88
C THR A 297 10.75 19.33 5.24
N GLU A 298 11.65 20.26 5.50
CA GLU A 298 11.98 20.67 6.86
C GLU A 298 10.73 21.22 7.57
N PRO A 299 10.69 21.31 8.91
CA PRO A 299 9.60 21.97 9.62
C PRO A 299 9.40 23.41 9.12
N LEU A 300 8.16 23.75 8.79
CA LEU A 300 7.79 25.06 8.26
C LEU A 300 7.56 26.06 9.40
N SER A 301 7.74 27.36 9.11
CA SER A 301 7.36 28.40 10.06
C SER A 301 5.86 28.46 10.31
N ALA A 302 5.44 28.96 11.47
CA ALA A 302 4.02 29.10 11.80
C ALA A 302 3.26 29.94 10.75
N GLU A 303 3.90 30.94 10.16
CA GLU A 303 3.34 31.76 9.09
C GLU A 303 3.08 30.92 7.83
N LEU A 304 4.04 30.09 7.38
CA LEU A 304 3.86 29.21 6.23
C LEU A 304 2.79 28.15 6.51
N LEU A 305 2.77 27.55 7.70
CA LEU A 305 1.77 26.56 8.08
C LEU A 305 0.35 27.12 7.99
N SER A 306 0.12 28.33 8.53
CA SER A 306 -1.19 28.98 8.49
C SER A 306 -1.65 29.35 7.08
N ARG A 307 -0.72 29.62 6.15
CA ARG A 307 -1.02 29.91 4.74
C ARG A 307 -1.25 28.66 3.91
N ILE A 308 -0.42 27.62 4.11
CA ILE A 308 -0.48 26.38 3.31
C ILE A 308 -1.69 25.53 3.69
N ASN A 309 -2.01 25.45 4.99
CA ASN A 309 -3.09 24.59 5.48
C ASN A 309 -3.59 25.06 6.84
N ARG A 310 -4.42 26.09 6.84
CA ARG A 310 -4.95 26.73 8.06
C ARG A 310 -5.70 25.73 8.95
N ASP A 311 -6.49 24.86 8.36
CA ASP A 311 -7.43 23.98 9.07
C ASP A 311 -6.87 22.58 9.31
N ASN A 312 -5.59 22.36 8.96
CA ASN A 312 -4.90 21.06 9.10
C ASN A 312 -5.69 19.87 8.50
N VAL A 313 -6.27 20.06 7.32
CA VAL A 313 -6.96 19.01 6.55
C VAL A 313 -5.98 18.28 5.63
N SER A 314 -6.25 17.04 5.26
CA SER A 314 -5.56 16.44 4.13
C SER A 314 -6.04 17.06 2.82
N MET A 315 -5.18 17.09 1.81
CA MET A 315 -5.51 17.70 0.51
C MET A 315 -5.15 16.78 -0.64
N SER A 316 -5.91 16.88 -1.72
CA SER A 316 -5.64 16.18 -2.98
C SER A 316 -6.17 16.98 -4.15
N ASP A 317 -5.64 16.76 -5.36
CA ASP A 317 -6.16 17.38 -6.57
C ASP A 317 -6.97 16.40 -7.44
N THR A 318 -7.67 16.94 -8.43
CA THR A 318 -8.49 16.17 -9.38
C THR A 318 -7.73 15.73 -10.64
N LEU A 319 -6.40 15.78 -10.65
CA LEU A 319 -5.63 15.33 -11.80
C LEU A 319 -5.63 13.79 -11.92
N PHE A 320 -5.43 13.28 -13.11
CA PHE A 320 -5.32 11.83 -13.34
C PHE A 320 -4.14 11.24 -12.58
N VAL A 321 -2.96 11.88 -12.66
CA VAL A 321 -1.81 11.64 -11.77
C VAL A 321 -1.97 12.60 -10.62
N ILE A 322 -2.62 12.14 -9.57
CA ILE A 322 -3.02 12.93 -8.42
C ILE A 322 -1.83 13.42 -7.60
N ASN A 323 -1.83 14.69 -7.24
CA ASN A 323 -1.02 15.19 -6.14
C ASN A 323 -1.85 15.17 -4.85
N TYR A 324 -1.22 14.82 -3.75
CA TYR A 324 -1.86 14.76 -2.44
C TYR A 324 -0.88 15.16 -1.35
N TRP A 325 -1.38 15.83 -0.33
CA TRP A 325 -0.52 16.33 0.74
C TRP A 325 -1.25 16.54 2.05
N LYS A 326 -0.48 16.64 3.11
CA LYS A 326 -0.95 17.01 4.46
C LYS A 326 0.21 17.56 5.27
N LEU A 327 -0.07 18.13 6.44
CA LEU A 327 0.94 18.46 7.41
C LEU A 327 1.24 17.28 8.33
N SER A 328 2.49 17.18 8.81
CA SER A 328 2.87 16.31 9.93
C SER A 328 2.70 17.05 11.26
N ALA A 329 2.69 16.31 12.36
CA ALA A 329 2.54 16.89 13.69
C ALA A 329 3.69 17.88 14.07
N ASP A 330 4.88 17.69 13.49
CA ASP A 330 6.03 18.60 13.67
C ASP A 330 6.09 19.75 12.64
N GLY A 331 5.01 19.95 11.86
CA GLY A 331 4.88 21.08 10.95
C GLY A 331 5.61 20.95 9.61
N ARG A 332 5.82 19.75 9.10
CA ARG A 332 6.34 19.51 7.75
C ARG A 332 5.22 19.40 6.74
N LEU A 333 5.44 19.86 5.52
CA LEU A 333 4.59 19.48 4.40
C LEU A 333 5.03 18.10 3.89
N LEU A 334 4.13 17.12 3.99
CA LEU A 334 4.26 15.81 3.37
C LEU A 334 3.54 15.85 2.02
N PHE A 335 4.29 15.81 0.92
CA PHE A 335 3.74 15.98 -0.43
C PHE A 335 3.99 14.73 -1.28
N GLY A 336 2.90 14.11 -1.74
CA GLY A 336 2.90 13.00 -2.68
C GLY A 336 2.54 13.46 -4.08
N GLY A 337 3.28 13.00 -5.07
CA GLY A 337 3.02 13.33 -6.47
C GLY A 337 4.07 12.74 -7.39
N GLY A 338 3.76 12.78 -8.68
CA GLY A 338 4.58 12.13 -9.69
C GLY A 338 4.47 10.60 -9.63
N GLU A 339 4.24 9.99 -10.75
CA GLU A 339 4.23 8.54 -10.91
C GLU A 339 5.38 8.14 -11.83
N ASN A 340 6.02 7.04 -11.50
CA ASN A 340 7.00 6.44 -12.38
C ASN A 340 6.52 5.05 -12.81
N TYR A 341 6.30 4.93 -14.11
CA TYR A 341 5.85 3.69 -14.75
C TYR A 341 6.99 2.69 -15.03
N SER A 342 8.20 2.97 -14.55
CA SER A 342 9.30 2.00 -14.56
C SER A 342 9.22 1.10 -13.31
N SER A 343 9.85 -0.07 -13.38
CA SER A 343 10.01 -0.95 -12.23
C SER A 343 11.00 -0.42 -11.18
N GLN A 344 11.74 0.64 -11.50
CA GLN A 344 12.78 1.23 -10.65
C GLN A 344 12.35 2.60 -10.11
N PHE A 345 12.78 2.91 -8.91
CA PHE A 345 12.62 4.25 -8.34
C PHE A 345 13.59 5.23 -9.00
N PRO A 346 13.23 6.54 -9.10
CA PRO A 346 14.18 7.58 -9.47
C PRO A 346 15.38 7.54 -8.53
N ALA A 347 16.58 7.83 -9.08
CA ALA A 347 17.79 7.91 -8.26
C ALA A 347 17.70 9.00 -7.19
N ASP A 348 16.98 10.09 -7.49
CA ASP A 348 16.69 11.17 -6.54
C ASP A 348 15.17 11.47 -6.53
N ILE A 349 14.49 10.90 -5.54
CA ILE A 349 13.06 11.10 -5.33
C ILE A 349 12.74 12.56 -4.99
N LYS A 350 13.59 13.23 -4.22
CA LYS A 350 13.37 14.61 -3.81
C LYS A 350 13.32 15.55 -5.02
N SER A 351 14.31 15.45 -5.89
CA SER A 351 14.35 16.21 -7.14
C SER A 351 13.24 15.85 -8.12
N PHE A 352 12.75 14.60 -8.08
CA PHE A 352 11.66 14.14 -8.93
C PHE A 352 10.30 14.73 -8.51
N VAL A 353 9.99 14.77 -7.21
CA VAL A 353 8.68 15.23 -6.70
C VAL A 353 8.62 16.75 -6.48
N ARG A 354 9.74 17.39 -6.11
CA ARG A 354 9.80 18.82 -5.78
C ARG A 354 9.15 19.73 -6.82
N PRO A 355 9.33 19.56 -8.15
CA PRO A 355 8.68 20.42 -9.14
C PRO A 355 7.14 20.40 -9.08
N HIS A 356 6.54 19.25 -8.71
CA HIS A 356 5.09 19.14 -8.52
C HIS A 356 4.63 19.99 -7.33
N MET A 357 5.35 19.92 -6.21
CA MET A 357 5.09 20.73 -5.03
C MET A 357 5.23 22.22 -5.32
N LEU A 358 6.29 22.64 -5.99
CA LEU A 358 6.56 24.06 -6.31
C LEU A 358 5.60 24.66 -7.33
N LYS A 359 4.94 23.83 -8.14
CA LYS A 359 3.87 24.29 -9.02
C LYS A 359 2.62 24.71 -8.22
N ILE A 360 2.37 24.06 -7.10
CA ILE A 360 1.22 24.31 -6.21
C ILE A 360 1.60 25.37 -5.15
N TYR A 361 2.80 25.31 -4.59
CA TYR A 361 3.32 26.20 -3.55
C TYR A 361 4.66 26.83 -3.96
N PRO A 362 4.69 27.85 -4.85
CA PRO A 362 5.91 28.50 -5.30
C PRO A 362 6.71 29.13 -4.15
N GLU A 363 6.04 29.53 -3.07
CA GLU A 363 6.64 30.12 -1.87
C GLU A 363 7.56 29.16 -1.11
N LEU A 364 7.49 27.87 -1.36
CA LEU A 364 8.36 26.85 -0.76
C LEU A 364 9.67 26.65 -1.53
N ARG A 365 10.01 27.56 -2.46
CA ARG A 365 11.22 27.42 -3.31
C ARG A 365 12.51 27.28 -2.50
N ASP A 366 12.63 27.99 -1.39
CA ASP A 366 13.84 28.00 -0.56
C ASP A 366 13.77 26.99 0.61
N VAL A 367 12.64 26.29 0.76
CA VAL A 367 12.46 25.28 1.80
C VAL A 367 13.20 23.99 1.42
N LYS A 368 13.92 23.43 2.38
CA LYS A 368 14.67 22.17 2.20
C LYS A 368 13.73 20.97 2.20
N ILE A 369 14.09 19.98 1.42
CA ILE A 369 13.43 18.66 1.44
C ILE A 369 14.33 17.70 2.22
N ASP A 370 13.89 17.35 3.43
CA ASP A 370 14.67 16.47 4.31
C ASP A 370 14.55 15.00 3.87
N TYR A 371 13.34 14.54 3.56
CA TYR A 371 13.06 13.14 3.25
C TYR A 371 12.42 12.96 1.88
N GLY A 372 12.69 11.81 1.25
CA GLY A 372 12.02 11.37 0.03
C GLY A 372 11.96 9.84 0.01
N TRP A 373 10.78 9.28 -0.18
CA TRP A 373 10.58 7.83 -0.22
C TRP A 373 9.53 7.43 -1.25
N GLY A 374 9.48 6.17 -1.58
CA GLY A 374 8.51 5.62 -2.50
C GLY A 374 7.89 4.32 -2.00
N GLY A 375 6.81 3.92 -2.64
CA GLY A 375 6.12 2.66 -2.41
C GLY A 375 5.35 2.21 -3.64
N ALA A 376 5.07 0.90 -3.72
CA ALA A 376 4.26 0.36 -4.80
C ALA A 376 2.78 0.38 -4.43
N VAL A 377 1.96 0.96 -5.29
CA VAL A 377 0.50 0.96 -5.21
C VAL A 377 -0.03 -0.14 -6.13
N GLY A 378 -0.87 -1.03 -5.62
CA GLY A 378 -1.55 -2.05 -6.42
C GLY A 378 -2.80 -1.46 -7.09
N ILE A 379 -2.81 -1.37 -8.42
CA ILE A 379 -3.91 -0.79 -9.20
C ILE A 379 -4.59 -1.87 -10.01
N THR A 380 -5.93 -1.91 -9.98
CA THR A 380 -6.78 -2.74 -10.85
C THR A 380 -7.20 -1.97 -12.09
N LEU A 381 -7.67 -2.66 -13.13
CA LEU A 381 -8.15 -2.02 -14.36
C LEU A 381 -9.36 -1.10 -14.14
N ASN A 382 -10.27 -1.49 -13.26
CA ASN A 382 -11.46 -0.71 -12.93
C ASN A 382 -11.29 0.22 -11.72
N ARG A 383 -10.08 0.24 -11.12
CA ARG A 383 -9.76 1.03 -9.93
C ARG A 383 -10.50 0.63 -8.64
N LEU A 384 -11.36 -0.39 -8.66
CA LEU A 384 -11.97 -0.98 -7.47
C LEU A 384 -11.14 -2.15 -6.93
N PRO A 385 -11.22 -2.44 -5.63
CA PRO A 385 -10.50 -3.54 -5.03
C PRO A 385 -10.90 -4.91 -5.61
N ASP A 386 -9.95 -5.84 -5.61
CA ASP A 386 -10.10 -7.22 -6.07
C ASP A 386 -10.16 -8.13 -4.85
N PHE A 387 -11.36 -8.63 -4.57
CA PHE A 387 -11.66 -9.57 -3.48
C PHE A 387 -11.99 -10.92 -4.06
N GLY A 388 -11.61 -11.98 -3.36
CA GLY A 388 -12.00 -13.31 -3.82
C GLY A 388 -11.48 -14.46 -2.98
N ARG A 389 -11.86 -15.65 -3.41
CA ARG A 389 -11.47 -16.93 -2.83
C ARG A 389 -10.94 -17.85 -3.92
N VAL A 390 -9.86 -18.56 -3.66
CA VAL A 390 -9.30 -19.55 -4.57
C VAL A 390 -9.37 -20.93 -3.89
N GLY A 391 -10.14 -21.83 -4.47
CA GLY A 391 -10.42 -23.13 -3.84
C GLY A 391 -11.16 -22.97 -2.51
N GLU A 392 -10.88 -23.85 -1.56
CA GLU A 392 -11.58 -23.89 -0.27
C GLU A 392 -10.83 -23.19 0.85
N HIS A 393 -9.54 -22.86 0.65
CA HIS A 393 -8.65 -22.47 1.73
C HIS A 393 -8.04 -21.08 1.57
N LEU A 394 -8.02 -20.50 0.36
CA LEU A 394 -7.24 -19.28 0.09
C LEU A 394 -8.16 -18.09 -0.18
N TRP A 395 -8.09 -17.08 0.69
CA TRP A 395 -8.82 -15.82 0.60
C TRP A 395 -7.87 -14.67 0.27
N TYR A 396 -8.35 -13.64 -0.40
CA TYR A 396 -7.53 -12.48 -0.70
C TYR A 396 -8.34 -11.19 -0.83
N ALA A 397 -7.66 -10.08 -0.57
CA ALA A 397 -8.08 -8.73 -0.92
C ALA A 397 -6.86 -7.92 -1.35
N GLN A 398 -6.94 -7.28 -2.52
CA GLN A 398 -5.84 -6.56 -3.14
C GLN A 398 -6.33 -5.45 -4.08
N GLY A 399 -5.41 -4.67 -4.67
CA GLY A 399 -5.73 -3.73 -5.74
C GLY A 399 -6.50 -2.50 -5.27
N PHE A 400 -6.16 -1.94 -4.11
CA PHE A 400 -6.87 -0.80 -3.51
C PHE A 400 -6.69 0.53 -4.26
N SER A 401 -5.88 0.57 -5.30
CA SER A 401 -5.77 1.66 -6.30
C SER A 401 -5.56 3.07 -5.72
N GLY A 402 -4.83 3.17 -4.60
CA GLY A 402 -4.55 4.43 -3.92
C GLY A 402 -5.56 4.84 -2.84
N HIS A 403 -6.63 4.08 -2.63
CA HIS A 403 -7.66 4.30 -1.60
C HIS A 403 -7.58 3.26 -0.47
N GLY A 404 -6.35 2.85 -0.10
CA GLY A 404 -6.13 1.64 0.69
C GLY A 404 -6.21 1.80 2.20
N VAL A 405 -6.16 2.99 2.81
CA VAL A 405 -6.16 3.08 4.28
C VAL A 405 -7.48 2.58 4.86
N PRO A 406 -8.64 3.14 4.50
CA PRO A 406 -9.92 2.64 4.99
C PRO A 406 -10.27 1.29 4.37
N THR A 407 -10.15 1.14 3.05
CA THR A 407 -10.62 -0.04 2.33
C THR A 407 -9.83 -1.32 2.68
N ALA A 408 -8.50 -1.22 2.89
CA ALA A 408 -7.69 -2.37 3.29
C ALA A 408 -7.94 -2.76 4.77
N THR A 409 -8.24 -1.77 5.62
CA THR A 409 -8.65 -2.03 7.00
C THR A 409 -10.00 -2.75 7.04
N MET A 410 -10.99 -2.26 6.29
CA MET A 410 -12.30 -2.91 6.15
C MET A 410 -12.17 -4.29 5.51
N ALA A 411 -11.32 -4.46 4.50
CA ALA A 411 -11.08 -5.77 3.88
C ALA A 411 -10.69 -6.84 4.91
N GLY A 412 -9.90 -6.47 5.91
CA GLY A 412 -9.54 -7.39 6.99
C GLY A 412 -10.75 -7.81 7.84
N CYS A 413 -11.68 -6.90 8.11
CA CYS A 413 -12.94 -7.20 8.80
C CYS A 413 -13.80 -8.17 7.97
N LEU A 414 -14.01 -7.85 6.68
CA LEU A 414 -14.84 -8.66 5.78
C LEU A 414 -14.28 -10.06 5.54
N LEU A 415 -12.96 -10.18 5.44
CA LEU A 415 -12.29 -11.49 5.35
C LEU A 415 -12.52 -12.32 6.62
N ALA A 416 -12.46 -11.69 7.79
CA ALA A 416 -12.72 -12.39 9.05
C ALA A 416 -14.19 -12.82 9.18
N GLU A 417 -15.14 -11.99 8.77
CA GLU A 417 -16.58 -12.33 8.72
C GLU A 417 -16.82 -13.51 7.78
N ALA A 418 -16.28 -13.47 6.58
CA ALA A 418 -16.45 -14.52 5.59
C ALA A 418 -15.85 -15.87 6.03
N ILE A 419 -14.69 -15.84 6.70
CA ILE A 419 -14.06 -17.05 7.26
C ILE A 419 -14.88 -17.60 8.43
N ASP A 420 -15.52 -16.75 9.20
CA ASP A 420 -16.39 -17.13 10.33
C ASP A 420 -17.78 -17.62 9.90
N GLY A 421 -18.09 -17.57 8.59
CA GLY A 421 -19.32 -18.14 8.00
C GLY A 421 -20.36 -17.10 7.58
N ASP A 422 -20.07 -15.80 7.67
CA ASP A 422 -20.92 -14.72 7.13
C ASP A 422 -20.22 -14.01 5.95
N PRO A 423 -20.35 -14.50 4.71
CA PRO A 423 -19.70 -13.94 3.54
C PRO A 423 -20.47 -12.79 2.89
N ALA A 424 -21.67 -12.41 3.33
CA ALA A 424 -22.57 -11.51 2.59
C ALA A 424 -21.90 -10.16 2.23
N ARG A 425 -21.23 -9.52 3.18
CA ARG A 425 -20.55 -8.24 2.97
C ARG A 425 -19.24 -8.40 2.16
N PHE A 426 -18.56 -9.52 2.30
CA PHE A 426 -17.42 -9.88 1.47
C PHE A 426 -17.85 -10.07 0.01
N GLU A 427 -18.95 -10.76 -0.23
CA GLU A 427 -19.52 -11.00 -1.56
C GLU A 427 -19.96 -9.70 -2.22
N LEU A 428 -20.49 -8.72 -1.46
CA LEU A 428 -20.80 -7.39 -1.95
C LEU A 428 -19.58 -6.74 -2.62
N MET A 429 -18.37 -6.85 -2.05
CA MET A 429 -17.14 -6.33 -2.65
C MET A 429 -16.75 -7.06 -3.94
N THR A 430 -17.26 -8.25 -4.20
CA THR A 430 -17.04 -9.00 -5.44
C THR A 430 -18.07 -8.68 -6.54
N ALA A 431 -19.08 -7.84 -6.25
CA ALA A 431 -20.15 -7.49 -7.20
C ALA A 431 -19.62 -6.79 -8.46
N VAL A 432 -18.51 -6.04 -8.36
CA VAL A 432 -17.82 -5.47 -9.51
C VAL A 432 -16.60 -6.32 -9.85
N PRO A 433 -16.67 -7.16 -10.88
CA PRO A 433 -15.62 -8.10 -11.18
C PRO A 433 -14.35 -7.40 -11.68
N THR A 434 -13.23 -7.72 -11.07
CA THR A 434 -11.92 -7.27 -11.52
C THR A 434 -11.48 -8.08 -12.74
N ARG A 435 -11.05 -7.38 -13.79
CA ARG A 435 -10.50 -8.01 -15.00
C ARG A 435 -8.99 -8.13 -14.87
N ARG A 436 -8.46 -9.27 -15.35
CA ARG A 436 -7.02 -9.46 -15.46
C ARG A 436 -6.43 -8.51 -16.51
N PHE A 437 -5.24 -7.96 -16.23
CA PHE A 437 -4.52 -7.19 -17.25
C PHE A 437 -4.21 -8.05 -18.48
N PRO A 438 -4.40 -7.51 -19.70
CA PRO A 438 -4.06 -8.23 -20.92
C PRO A 438 -2.62 -8.76 -20.90
N GLY A 439 -2.44 -10.06 -21.17
CA GLY A 439 -1.13 -10.72 -21.04
C GLY A 439 -0.62 -10.91 -19.60
N GLY A 440 -1.46 -10.63 -18.60
CA GLY A 440 -1.15 -10.82 -17.18
C GLY A 440 0.13 -10.12 -16.75
N THR A 441 0.97 -10.80 -15.96
CA THR A 441 2.22 -10.22 -15.44
C THR A 441 3.28 -9.94 -16.53
N LEU A 442 3.20 -10.56 -17.69
CA LEU A 442 4.19 -10.41 -18.77
C LEU A 442 3.97 -9.12 -19.58
N LEU A 443 2.73 -8.81 -19.96
CA LEU A 443 2.43 -7.68 -20.85
C LEU A 443 1.83 -6.47 -20.15
N ARG A 444 1.55 -6.52 -18.84
CA ARG A 444 0.96 -5.40 -18.11
C ARG A 444 1.80 -4.11 -18.19
N TRP A 445 3.14 -4.20 -18.13
CA TRP A 445 4.02 -3.05 -18.23
C TRP A 445 4.04 -2.43 -19.65
N PRO A 446 4.27 -3.18 -20.75
CA PRO A 446 4.13 -2.65 -22.10
C PRO A 446 2.75 -2.06 -22.37
N GLY A 447 1.68 -2.72 -21.92
CA GLY A 447 0.32 -2.23 -22.04
C GLY A 447 0.08 -0.90 -21.30
N LEU A 448 0.62 -0.76 -20.09
CA LEU A 448 0.56 0.47 -19.33
C LEU A 448 1.27 1.62 -20.04
N VAL A 449 2.51 1.40 -20.50
CA VAL A 449 3.29 2.41 -21.24
C VAL A 449 2.54 2.87 -22.50
N ALA A 450 1.97 1.94 -23.26
CA ALA A 450 1.17 2.26 -24.44
C ALA A 450 -0.09 3.06 -24.08
N GLY A 451 -0.82 2.68 -23.03
CA GLY A 451 -1.98 3.41 -22.53
C GLY A 451 -1.63 4.83 -22.09
N MET A 452 -0.55 4.99 -21.34
CA MET A 452 -0.10 6.31 -20.86
C MET A 452 0.35 7.24 -21.99
N LEU A 453 1.04 6.71 -23.00
CA LEU A 453 1.39 7.48 -24.18
C LEU A 453 0.12 7.96 -24.90
N PHE A 454 -0.90 7.12 -25.01
CA PHE A 454 -2.19 7.47 -25.61
C PHE A 454 -2.88 8.58 -24.82
N TYR A 455 -3.00 8.46 -23.48
CA TYR A 455 -3.63 9.49 -22.64
C TYR A 455 -2.82 10.79 -22.59
N SER A 456 -1.49 10.73 -22.55
CA SER A 456 -0.64 11.92 -22.63
C SER A 456 -0.79 12.67 -23.96
N LEU A 457 -0.99 11.95 -25.05
CA LEU A 457 -1.33 12.56 -26.35
C LEU A 457 -2.73 13.15 -26.35
N ALA A 458 -3.73 12.46 -25.81
CA ALA A 458 -5.09 12.93 -25.71
C ALA A 458 -5.18 14.22 -24.86
N ASP A 459 -4.50 14.28 -23.72
CA ASP A 459 -4.41 15.49 -22.88
C ASP A 459 -3.77 16.67 -23.60
N LYS A 460 -2.73 16.44 -24.43
CA LYS A 460 -2.10 17.48 -25.25
C LYS A 460 -3.00 17.97 -26.39
N LEU A 461 -3.88 17.12 -26.88
CA LEU A 461 -4.84 17.43 -27.95
C LEU A 461 -6.17 17.98 -27.41
N GLY A 462 -6.32 18.19 -26.11
CA GLY A 462 -7.52 18.77 -25.48
C GLY A 462 -8.74 17.85 -25.50
N ARG A 463 -8.53 16.54 -25.59
CA ARG A 463 -9.61 15.52 -25.59
C ARG A 463 -9.70 14.81 -24.25
#